data_6805b5fc5086befffacb283779713e56
#
_entry.id   6805b5fc5086befffacb283779713e56
#
_cell.length_a   1.000
_cell.length_b   1.000
_cell.length_c   1.000
_cell.angle_alpha   90.00
_cell.angle_beta   90.00
_cell.angle_gamma   90.00
#
_symmetry.space_group_name_H-M   'P 1'
#
loop_
_entity.id
_entity.type
_entity.pdbx_description
1 polymer ?
#
loop_
_entity_poly.entity_id
_entity_poly.type
_entity_poly.pdbx_seq_one_letter_code
_entity_poly.pdbx_strand_id
1 'polypeptide(L)'
;MLNATHLPIDPYGNLIPVGCHKSRGTQVLTLASSAAVYASSAFSGKTKVMASTTLAAAGGETITITSKIEGWESEEISVKVAAAGAALAISVSGKEITITPKSGGTTSKELAAAIAECPEANELVSVAYTSDTAIVEDNKPAVFLDGWDRGNVGIYVLIQADSDIFYGTFTEAETATKTASIPLAAGQMMWEYVMPGHKISAKSTTAGAKVYLTPAKQM
;
A
#
# COMPACT_ATOMS: atom_id res chain seq x y z
N MET A 1 11.15 11.84 -29.01
CA MET A 1 11.91 10.59 -28.76
C MET A 1 12.23 10.54 -27.29
N LEU A 2 11.55 9.68 -26.55
CA LEU A 2 11.88 9.41 -25.16
C LEU A 2 13.15 8.54 -25.16
N ASN A 3 14.28 9.09 -24.71
CA ASN A 3 15.45 8.29 -24.45
C ASN A 3 15.17 7.33 -23.30
N ALA A 4 14.80 6.12 -23.64
CA ALA A 4 14.68 5.00 -22.74
C ALA A 4 16.07 4.52 -22.35
N THR A 5 16.70 5.16 -21.36
CA THR A 5 18.00 4.64 -21.04
C THR A 5 18.48 5.06 -19.67
N HIS A 6 17.94 4.57 -18.68
CA HIS A 6 18.66 4.06 -17.50
C HIS A 6 17.58 3.55 -16.56
N LEU A 7 17.32 2.26 -16.66
CA LEU A 7 16.61 1.58 -15.57
C LEU A 7 17.47 1.80 -14.31
N PRO A 8 16.87 2.26 -13.22
CA PRO A 8 17.62 2.47 -12.00
C PRO A 8 18.26 1.16 -11.56
N ILE A 9 19.54 1.24 -11.24
CA ILE A 9 20.34 0.11 -10.79
C ILE A 9 20.67 0.38 -9.33
N ASP A 10 20.56 -0.64 -8.47
CA ASP A 10 20.99 -0.54 -7.08
C ASP A 10 22.53 -0.44 -6.99
N PRO A 11 23.10 -0.13 -5.81
CA PRO A 11 24.56 -0.06 -5.63
C PRO A 11 25.29 -1.35 -5.94
N TYR A 12 24.60 -2.47 -6.08
CA TYR A 12 25.14 -3.79 -6.41
C TYR A 12 25.00 -4.16 -7.90
N GLY A 13 24.46 -3.24 -8.72
CA GLY A 13 24.29 -3.43 -10.15
C GLY A 13 23.02 -4.17 -10.57
N ASN A 14 22.09 -4.43 -9.64
CA ASN A 14 20.82 -5.07 -9.98
C ASN A 14 19.83 -4.02 -10.52
N LEU A 15 19.06 -4.43 -11.54
CA LEU A 15 17.96 -3.61 -12.01
C LEU A 15 16.92 -3.45 -10.89
N ILE A 16 16.65 -2.21 -10.51
CA ILE A 16 15.53 -1.91 -9.64
C ILE A 16 14.26 -2.07 -10.49
N PRO A 17 13.35 -2.98 -10.15
CA PRO A 17 12.10 -3.14 -10.88
C PRO A 17 11.27 -1.87 -10.73
N VAL A 18 11.35 -0.98 -11.71
CA VAL A 18 10.44 0.17 -11.81
C VAL A 18 9.26 -0.29 -12.62
N GLY A 19 8.32 -0.95 -11.97
CA GLY A 19 7.04 -1.20 -12.60
C GLY A 19 6.31 0.13 -12.85
N CYS A 20 5.47 0.19 -13.86
CA CYS A 20 4.58 1.33 -14.13
C CYS A 20 3.62 1.52 -12.95
N HIS A 21 3.95 2.40 -12.02
CA HIS A 21 3.24 2.50 -10.76
C HIS A 21 2.36 3.72 -10.73
N LYS A 22 1.19 3.55 -10.14
CA LYS A 22 0.43 4.68 -9.60
C LYS A 22 1.37 5.41 -8.65
N SER A 23 1.88 6.57 -9.06
CA SER A 23 2.67 7.42 -8.19
C SER A 23 1.77 7.79 -7.00
N ARG A 24 2.27 7.63 -5.79
CA ARG A 24 1.57 8.09 -4.57
C ARG A 24 1.53 9.62 -4.46
N GLY A 25 1.73 10.32 -5.56
CA GLY A 25 1.87 11.77 -5.64
C GLY A 25 3.30 12.22 -5.34
N THR A 26 3.72 13.27 -6.01
CA THR A 26 5.00 13.92 -5.74
C THR A 26 4.83 14.88 -4.57
N GLN A 27 5.68 14.75 -3.55
CA GLN A 27 5.79 15.73 -2.48
C GLN A 27 6.83 16.77 -2.86
N VAL A 28 6.57 18.02 -2.53
CA VAL A 28 7.51 19.11 -2.78
C VAL A 28 7.96 19.68 -1.45
N LEU A 29 9.27 19.62 -1.20
CA LEU A 29 9.91 20.30 -0.07
C LEU A 29 10.43 21.64 -0.58
N THR A 30 10.04 22.74 0.06
CA THR A 30 10.61 24.07 -0.21
C THR A 30 11.59 24.40 0.90
N LEU A 31 12.85 24.64 0.53
CA LEU A 31 13.92 24.95 1.47
C LEU A 31 13.92 26.43 1.82
N ALA A 32 13.74 26.76 3.07
CA ALA A 32 13.35 28.10 3.49
C ALA A 32 14.47 29.14 3.54
N SER A 33 15.75 28.78 3.58
CA SER A 33 16.86 29.75 3.59
C SER A 33 18.22 29.17 3.24
N SER A 34 19.17 30.07 2.97
CA SER A 34 20.55 29.76 2.56
C SER A 34 21.42 29.10 3.64
N ALA A 35 21.05 29.15 4.88
CA ALA A 35 21.89 28.65 5.98
C ALA A 35 21.22 27.44 6.65
N ALA A 36 21.61 26.25 6.23
CA ALA A 36 21.38 25.00 6.97
C ALA A 36 19.93 24.74 7.45
N VAL A 37 18.93 25.06 6.64
CA VAL A 37 17.54 24.70 6.95
C VAL A 37 17.26 23.32 6.39
N TYR A 38 16.81 22.45 7.25
CA TYR A 38 16.36 21.13 6.90
C TYR A 38 14.87 21.16 6.63
N ALA A 39 14.48 20.78 5.41
CA ALA A 39 13.13 20.31 5.18
C ALA A 39 13.16 18.79 5.15
N SER A 40 12.24 18.15 5.82
CA SER A 40 12.13 16.69 5.83
C SER A 40 10.73 16.26 5.40
N SER A 41 10.66 15.17 4.63
CA SER A 41 9.40 14.50 4.33
C SER A 41 9.39 13.12 4.96
N ALA A 42 8.31 12.80 5.64
CA ALA A 42 8.14 11.51 6.26
C ALA A 42 7.63 10.50 5.22
N PHE A 43 8.47 9.55 4.85
CA PHE A 43 8.06 8.35 4.11
C PHE A 43 7.92 7.15 5.03
N SER A 44 7.80 7.43 6.32
CA SER A 44 7.83 6.40 7.34
C SER A 44 6.50 5.70 7.49
N GLY A 45 6.64 4.43 7.77
CA GLY A 45 5.84 3.70 8.72
C GLY A 45 4.35 3.73 8.51
N LYS A 46 3.88 3.23 7.38
CA LYS A 46 2.51 2.72 7.36
C LYS A 46 2.48 1.34 7.99
N THR A 47 1.49 1.09 8.79
CA THR A 47 1.15 -0.26 9.23
C THR A 47 0.87 -1.10 8.00
N LYS A 48 1.40 -2.32 7.96
CA LYS A 48 1.04 -3.29 6.93
C LYS A 48 -0.48 -3.42 6.89
N VAL A 49 -1.04 -3.25 5.71
CA VAL A 49 -2.48 -3.41 5.47
C VAL A 49 -2.68 -4.58 4.52
N MET A 50 -3.49 -5.54 4.90
CA MET A 50 -3.88 -6.65 4.04
C MET A 50 -5.03 -6.20 3.13
N ALA A 51 -5.04 -6.68 1.89
CA ALA A 51 -6.17 -6.41 0.98
C ALA A 51 -7.47 -6.93 1.59
N SER A 52 -8.52 -6.16 1.47
CA SER A 52 -9.82 -6.50 2.06
C SER A 52 -10.99 -6.00 1.19
N THR A 53 -12.15 -6.59 1.42
CA THR A 53 -13.43 -6.08 0.92
C THR A 53 -14.48 -6.20 2.02
N THR A 54 -15.58 -5.51 1.86
CA THR A 54 -16.68 -5.53 2.84
C THR A 54 -17.97 -6.03 2.21
N LEU A 55 -18.73 -6.77 2.98
CA LEU A 55 -20.12 -7.11 2.70
C LEU A 55 -21.04 -6.35 3.65
N ALA A 56 -22.15 -5.86 3.14
CA ALA A 56 -23.14 -5.19 3.96
C ALA A 56 -23.94 -6.21 4.79
N ALA A 57 -24.21 -5.86 6.05
CA ALA A 57 -25.03 -6.63 6.98
C ALA A 57 -26.16 -5.75 7.54
N ALA A 58 -27.14 -6.40 8.16
CA ALA A 58 -28.31 -5.71 8.70
C ALA A 58 -27.93 -4.68 9.77
N GLY A 59 -28.71 -3.62 9.89
CA GLY A 59 -28.45 -2.56 10.85
C GLY A 59 -27.35 -1.56 10.45
N GLY A 60 -26.87 -1.59 9.19
CA GLY A 60 -25.76 -0.76 8.73
C GLY A 60 -24.38 -1.31 9.12
N GLU A 61 -24.33 -2.52 9.62
CA GLU A 61 -23.10 -3.24 9.95
C GLU A 61 -22.37 -3.71 8.70
N THR A 62 -21.09 -4.02 8.84
CA THR A 62 -20.26 -4.55 7.77
C THR A 62 -19.50 -5.79 8.21
N ILE A 63 -19.32 -6.71 7.28
CA ILE A 63 -18.46 -7.86 7.43
C ILE A 63 -17.21 -7.61 6.59
N THR A 64 -16.05 -7.66 7.21
CA THR A 64 -14.79 -7.46 6.52
C THR A 64 -14.17 -8.80 6.18
N ILE A 65 -13.89 -9.00 4.90
CA ILE A 65 -13.16 -10.17 4.38
C ILE A 65 -11.75 -9.70 4.04
N THR A 66 -10.76 -10.26 4.72
CA THR A 66 -9.36 -9.83 4.63
C THR A 66 -8.50 -10.97 4.09
N SER A 67 -7.62 -10.68 3.14
CA SER A 67 -6.66 -11.64 2.62
C SER A 67 -5.70 -12.13 3.70
N LYS A 68 -5.37 -13.41 3.66
CA LYS A 68 -4.25 -14.02 4.40
C LYS A 68 -2.97 -14.05 3.56
N ILE A 69 -3.09 -13.84 2.25
CA ILE A 69 -1.96 -13.79 1.31
C ILE A 69 -1.41 -12.38 1.29
N GLU A 70 -0.09 -12.27 1.34
CA GLU A 70 0.61 -11.00 1.23
C GLU A 70 0.97 -10.70 -0.24
N GLY A 71 1.11 -9.44 -0.54
CA GLY A 71 1.53 -9.02 -1.87
C GLY A 71 0.37 -8.68 -2.78
N TRP A 72 0.70 -8.32 -4.01
CA TRP A 72 -0.26 -7.98 -5.05
C TRP A 72 -1.22 -9.13 -5.37
N GLU A 73 -0.79 -10.37 -5.13
CA GLU A 73 -1.62 -11.56 -5.30
C GLU A 73 -2.86 -11.57 -4.42
N SER A 74 -2.84 -10.82 -3.32
CA SER A 74 -3.99 -10.63 -2.45
C SER A 74 -5.13 -9.85 -3.13
N GLU A 75 -4.80 -8.97 -4.05
CA GLU A 75 -5.77 -8.16 -4.81
C GLU A 75 -6.36 -8.92 -6.01
N GLU A 76 -5.88 -10.13 -6.29
CA GLU A 76 -6.49 -11.05 -7.27
C GLU A 76 -7.61 -11.91 -6.65
N ILE A 77 -7.71 -11.93 -5.33
CA ILE A 77 -8.79 -12.63 -4.65
C ILE A 77 -10.07 -11.84 -4.84
N SER A 78 -11.13 -12.52 -5.25
CA SER A 78 -12.45 -11.91 -5.40
C SER A 78 -13.52 -12.65 -4.60
N VAL A 79 -14.52 -11.90 -4.15
CA VAL A 79 -15.66 -12.42 -3.39
C VAL A 79 -16.94 -12.11 -4.17
N LYS A 80 -17.71 -13.15 -4.42
CA LYS A 80 -19.01 -13.10 -5.08
C LYS A 80 -20.08 -13.57 -4.11
N VAL A 81 -21.19 -12.88 -4.07
CA VAL A 81 -22.38 -13.34 -3.36
C VAL A 81 -23.40 -13.83 -4.40
N ALA A 82 -23.64 -15.14 -4.43
CA ALA A 82 -24.63 -15.72 -5.33
C ALA A 82 -26.06 -15.53 -4.78
N ALA A 83 -27.06 -15.79 -5.60
CA ALA A 83 -28.44 -15.82 -5.14
C ALA A 83 -28.62 -16.83 -3.99
N ALA A 84 -29.47 -16.48 -3.03
CA ALA A 84 -29.71 -17.30 -1.85
C ALA A 84 -30.22 -18.70 -2.22
N GLY A 85 -29.63 -19.71 -1.60
CA GLY A 85 -29.96 -21.12 -1.78
C GLY A 85 -30.69 -21.73 -0.62
N ALA A 86 -30.88 -23.04 -0.64
CA ALA A 86 -31.52 -23.78 0.48
C ALA A 86 -30.63 -23.80 1.74
N ALA A 87 -29.32 -23.73 1.59
CA ALA A 87 -28.35 -23.73 2.68
C ALA A 87 -27.20 -22.78 2.36
N LEU A 88 -26.49 -22.32 3.41
CA LEU A 88 -25.23 -21.62 3.24
C LEU A 88 -24.20 -22.56 2.61
N ALA A 89 -23.56 -22.10 1.55
CA ALA A 89 -22.46 -22.82 0.90
C ALA A 89 -21.33 -21.87 0.51
N ILE A 90 -20.11 -22.36 0.64
CA ILE A 90 -18.90 -21.68 0.18
C ILE A 90 -18.27 -22.55 -0.89
N SER A 91 -17.91 -21.96 -2.02
CA SER A 91 -17.12 -22.62 -3.05
C SER A 91 -16.00 -21.73 -3.53
N VAL A 92 -14.88 -22.33 -3.94
CA VAL A 92 -13.69 -21.62 -4.41
C VAL A 92 -13.33 -22.12 -5.79
N SER A 93 -13.08 -21.21 -6.71
CA SER A 93 -12.56 -21.50 -8.05
C SER A 93 -11.35 -20.60 -8.32
N GLY A 94 -10.16 -21.17 -8.23
CA GLY A 94 -8.92 -20.40 -8.23
C GLY A 94 -8.86 -19.42 -7.05
N LYS A 95 -8.96 -18.12 -7.31
CA LYS A 95 -8.99 -17.07 -6.28
C LYS A 95 -10.38 -16.41 -6.13
N GLU A 96 -11.41 -16.93 -6.80
CA GLU A 96 -12.79 -16.47 -6.62
C GLU A 96 -13.50 -17.29 -5.54
N ILE A 97 -13.95 -16.63 -4.50
CA ILE A 97 -14.75 -17.20 -3.42
C ILE A 97 -16.22 -16.85 -3.68
N THR A 98 -17.04 -17.86 -3.91
CA THR A 98 -18.48 -17.69 -4.08
C THR A 98 -19.20 -18.06 -2.78
N ILE A 99 -19.92 -17.10 -2.21
CA ILE A 99 -20.79 -17.26 -1.05
C ILE A 99 -22.22 -17.42 -1.55
N THR A 100 -22.86 -18.54 -1.24
CA THR A 100 -24.30 -18.76 -1.46
C THR A 100 -25.00 -18.64 -0.12
N PRO A 101 -25.67 -17.51 0.20
CA PRO A 101 -26.40 -17.38 1.46
C PRO A 101 -27.57 -18.36 1.53
N LYS A 102 -28.01 -18.73 2.72
CA LYS A 102 -29.24 -19.49 2.88
C LYS A 102 -30.47 -18.58 2.75
N SER A 103 -31.56 -19.09 2.14
CA SER A 103 -32.84 -18.40 2.09
C SER A 103 -33.43 -18.31 3.50
N GLY A 104 -33.57 -17.17 4.06
CA GLY A 104 -33.95 -16.95 5.47
C GLY A 104 -32.87 -16.20 6.26
N GLY A 105 -31.78 -15.86 5.59
CA GLY A 105 -30.71 -15.04 6.13
C GLY A 105 -29.53 -15.86 6.64
N THR A 106 -28.36 -15.46 6.27
CA THR A 106 -27.07 -15.96 6.76
C THR A 106 -26.48 -14.94 7.69
N THR A 107 -26.10 -15.32 8.91
CA THR A 107 -25.48 -14.37 9.83
C THR A 107 -23.98 -14.24 9.60
N SER A 108 -23.39 -13.16 10.10
CA SER A 108 -21.95 -12.90 10.04
C SER A 108 -21.15 -14.04 10.68
N LYS A 109 -21.65 -14.57 11.79
CA LYS A 109 -21.03 -15.69 12.51
C LYS A 109 -21.09 -16.99 11.71
N GLU A 110 -22.23 -17.27 11.07
CA GLU A 110 -22.40 -18.47 10.22
C GLU A 110 -21.46 -18.38 9.00
N LEU A 111 -21.34 -17.20 8.38
CA LEU A 111 -20.43 -16.99 7.28
C LEU A 111 -18.97 -17.21 7.70
N ALA A 112 -18.57 -16.63 8.84
CA ALA A 112 -17.21 -16.79 9.35
C ALA A 112 -16.87 -18.26 9.63
N ALA A 113 -17.83 -19.01 10.21
CA ALA A 113 -17.68 -20.44 10.46
C ALA A 113 -17.58 -21.23 9.14
N ALA A 114 -18.45 -20.95 8.17
CA ALA A 114 -18.44 -21.64 6.87
C ALA A 114 -17.14 -21.40 6.07
N ILE A 115 -16.59 -20.18 6.12
CA ILE A 115 -15.29 -19.88 5.49
C ILE A 115 -14.16 -20.61 6.23
N ALA A 116 -14.19 -20.68 7.55
CA ALA A 116 -13.20 -21.40 8.35
C ALA A 116 -13.23 -22.92 8.12
N GLU A 117 -14.42 -23.49 7.84
CA GLU A 117 -14.64 -24.91 7.55
C GLU A 117 -14.32 -25.28 6.09
N CYS A 118 -14.25 -24.32 5.17
CA CYS A 118 -13.85 -24.53 3.78
C CYS A 118 -12.32 -24.32 3.66
N PRO A 119 -11.50 -25.38 3.53
CA PRO A 119 -10.04 -25.25 3.56
C PRO A 119 -9.50 -24.27 2.53
N GLU A 120 -10.00 -24.34 1.29
CA GLU A 120 -9.54 -23.49 0.18
C GLU A 120 -9.85 -22.01 0.44
N ALA A 121 -11.02 -21.70 1.00
CA ALA A 121 -11.40 -20.33 1.35
C ALA A 121 -10.61 -19.84 2.58
N ASN A 122 -10.42 -20.72 3.56
CA ASN A 122 -9.68 -20.40 4.79
C ASN A 122 -8.19 -20.13 4.54
N GLU A 123 -7.59 -20.73 3.52
CA GLU A 123 -6.22 -20.42 3.11
C GLU A 123 -6.13 -19.00 2.49
N LEU A 124 -7.16 -18.55 1.81
CA LEU A 124 -7.18 -17.28 1.09
C LEU A 124 -7.54 -16.09 2.00
N VAL A 125 -8.55 -16.25 2.86
CA VAL A 125 -9.14 -15.11 3.58
C VAL A 125 -9.48 -15.43 5.04
N SER A 126 -9.64 -14.36 5.81
CA SER A 126 -10.27 -14.35 7.13
C SER A 126 -11.48 -13.43 7.14
N VAL A 127 -12.43 -13.67 8.04
CA VAL A 127 -13.65 -12.89 8.19
C VAL A 127 -13.67 -12.25 9.57
N ALA A 128 -13.94 -10.94 9.61
CA ALA A 128 -14.17 -10.20 10.83
C ALA A 128 -15.53 -9.48 10.76
N TYR A 129 -16.23 -9.42 11.87
CA TYR A 129 -17.51 -8.73 12.02
C TYR A 129 -17.63 -8.15 13.43
N THR A 130 -18.40 -7.07 13.56
CA THR A 130 -18.60 -6.40 14.84
C THR A 130 -19.76 -7.03 15.61
N SER A 131 -20.83 -7.35 14.90
CA SER A 131 -22.06 -7.90 15.47
C SER A 131 -22.54 -9.11 14.66
N ASP A 132 -23.19 -10.07 15.31
CA ASP A 132 -23.78 -11.21 14.61
C ASP A 132 -25.11 -10.81 13.96
N THR A 133 -25.03 -10.26 12.76
CA THR A 133 -26.17 -9.76 11.99
C THR A 133 -26.30 -10.46 10.64
N ALA A 134 -27.48 -10.43 10.05
CA ALA A 134 -27.72 -11.08 8.76
C ALA A 134 -27.03 -10.32 7.62
N ILE A 135 -26.44 -11.04 6.66
CA ILE A 135 -25.97 -10.49 5.40
C ILE A 135 -27.18 -9.98 4.63
N VAL A 136 -27.10 -8.73 4.13
CA VAL A 136 -28.17 -8.13 3.33
C VAL A 136 -27.89 -8.16 1.83
N GLU A 137 -26.71 -8.57 1.43
CA GLU A 137 -26.33 -8.68 0.03
C GLU A 137 -26.81 -10.01 -0.55
N ASP A 138 -27.40 -9.93 -1.73
CA ASP A 138 -27.85 -11.06 -2.52
C ASP A 138 -27.49 -10.81 -3.99
N ASN A 139 -27.05 -11.87 -4.66
CA ASN A 139 -26.69 -11.84 -6.09
C ASN A 139 -25.73 -10.70 -6.48
N LYS A 140 -24.71 -10.44 -5.65
CA LYS A 140 -23.70 -9.43 -5.89
C LYS A 140 -22.59 -10.00 -6.79
N PRO A 141 -22.19 -9.29 -7.85
CA PRO A 141 -21.06 -9.70 -8.70
C PRO A 141 -19.77 -9.80 -7.89
N ALA A 142 -18.79 -10.50 -8.44
CA ALA A 142 -17.48 -10.63 -7.83
C ALA A 142 -16.82 -9.25 -7.62
N VAL A 143 -16.36 -9.00 -6.41
CA VAL A 143 -15.60 -7.80 -6.04
C VAL A 143 -14.22 -8.25 -5.59
N PHE A 144 -13.19 -7.67 -6.17
CA PHE A 144 -11.82 -7.94 -5.78
C PHE A 144 -11.50 -7.31 -4.42
N LEU A 145 -10.64 -7.98 -3.66
CA LEU A 145 -10.03 -7.37 -2.49
C LEU A 145 -9.11 -6.25 -2.93
N ASP A 146 -9.02 -5.19 -2.14
CA ASP A 146 -8.23 -3.99 -2.47
C ASP A 146 -7.54 -3.44 -1.22
N GLY A 147 -6.59 -2.53 -1.44
CA GLY A 147 -5.96 -1.76 -0.37
C GLY A 147 -4.76 -2.45 0.28
N TRP A 148 -4.15 -3.47 -0.36
CA TRP A 148 -2.92 -4.03 0.17
C TRP A 148 -1.81 -2.97 0.23
N ASP A 149 -1.20 -2.84 1.40
CA ASP A 149 -0.03 -1.99 1.63
C ASP A 149 1.01 -2.75 2.45
N ARG A 150 2.19 -2.87 1.90
CA ARG A 150 3.30 -3.61 2.51
C ARG A 150 3.70 -3.05 3.89
N GLY A 151 3.23 -1.86 4.20
CA GLY A 151 3.57 -1.20 5.45
C GLY A 151 5.04 -0.81 5.52
N ASN A 152 5.65 -1.06 6.65
CA ASN A 152 6.97 -0.60 7.07
C ASN A 152 8.16 -1.24 6.34
N VAL A 153 8.03 -1.58 5.07
CA VAL A 153 9.18 -1.86 4.21
C VAL A 153 9.63 -0.56 3.59
N GLY A 154 10.92 -0.34 3.56
CA GLY A 154 11.48 0.84 2.92
C GLY A 154 10.94 1.01 1.50
N ILE A 155 10.91 2.23 1.05
CA ILE A 155 10.43 2.60 -0.28
C ILE A 155 11.53 3.24 -1.10
N TYR A 156 11.52 3.02 -2.40
CA TYR A 156 12.34 3.83 -3.28
C TYR A 156 11.67 5.17 -3.53
N VAL A 157 12.44 6.23 -3.45
CA VAL A 157 11.99 7.59 -3.70
C VAL A 157 12.87 8.19 -4.77
N LEU A 158 12.27 8.71 -5.84
CA LEU A 158 12.95 9.53 -6.80
C LEU A 158 13.09 10.93 -6.22
N ILE A 159 14.33 11.38 -6.09
CA ILE A 159 14.68 12.72 -5.62
C ILE A 159 15.12 13.54 -6.83
N GLN A 160 14.50 14.69 -7.01
CA GLN A 160 14.90 15.69 -8.02
C GLN A 160 14.89 17.07 -7.37
N ALA A 161 15.80 17.95 -7.75
CA ALA A 161 15.85 19.31 -7.24
C ALA A 161 15.98 20.33 -8.38
N ASP A 162 15.45 21.53 -8.18
CA ASP A 162 15.59 22.65 -9.11
C ASP A 162 16.87 23.47 -8.90
N SER A 163 17.58 23.21 -7.82
CA SER A 163 18.84 23.85 -7.42
C SER A 163 19.76 22.82 -6.79
N ASP A 164 21.05 23.16 -6.68
CA ASP A 164 22.02 22.29 -5.98
C ASP A 164 21.62 22.11 -4.53
N ILE A 165 21.55 20.85 -4.12
CA ILE A 165 21.18 20.46 -2.76
C ILE A 165 22.17 19.44 -2.19
N PHE A 166 22.09 19.28 -0.87
CA PHE A 166 22.57 18.09 -0.19
C PHE A 166 21.38 17.39 0.44
N TYR A 167 21.33 16.07 0.37
CA TYR A 167 20.29 15.29 1.01
C TYR A 167 20.86 14.15 1.86
N GLY A 168 20.02 13.48 2.61
CA GLY A 168 20.34 12.30 3.38
C GLY A 168 19.07 11.67 3.95
N THR A 169 19.17 10.41 4.36
CA THR A 169 18.07 9.67 4.99
C THR A 169 18.41 9.44 6.46
N PHE A 170 17.51 9.85 7.34
CA PHE A 170 17.72 9.81 8.78
C PHE A 170 16.44 9.42 9.53
N THR A 171 16.59 8.81 10.69
CA THR A 171 15.49 8.67 11.65
C THR A 171 15.11 10.04 12.24
N GLU A 172 13.96 10.14 12.88
CA GLU A 172 13.54 11.37 13.57
C GLU A 172 14.58 11.86 14.57
N ALA A 173 15.14 10.94 15.36
CA ALA A 173 16.17 11.28 16.36
C ALA A 173 17.48 11.75 15.72
N GLU A 174 17.84 11.21 14.57
CA GLU A 174 19.07 11.56 13.85
C GLU A 174 18.99 12.90 13.14
N THR A 175 17.78 13.34 12.73
CA THR A 175 17.61 14.63 12.04
C THR A 175 18.06 15.82 12.88
N ALA A 176 18.06 15.70 14.20
CA ALA A 176 18.54 16.73 15.11
C ALA A 176 20.07 16.84 15.16
N THR A 177 20.81 15.80 14.82
CA THR A 177 22.26 15.70 15.01
C THR A 177 23.04 15.46 13.72
N LYS A 178 22.43 14.84 12.70
CA LYS A 178 23.07 14.52 11.42
C LYS A 178 22.73 15.54 10.35
N THR A 179 23.71 15.80 9.48
CA THR A 179 23.58 16.76 8.41
C THR A 179 23.52 16.07 7.07
N ALA A 180 22.57 16.47 6.21
CA ALA A 180 22.51 16.05 4.83
C ALA A 180 23.83 16.33 4.10
N SER A 181 24.43 15.31 3.50
CA SER A 181 25.79 15.38 2.95
C SER A 181 25.92 14.81 1.55
N ILE A 182 24.93 14.12 1.02
CA ILE A 182 24.95 13.54 -0.33
C ILE A 182 24.60 14.65 -1.31
N PRO A 183 25.50 15.05 -2.22
CA PRO A 183 25.23 16.13 -3.16
C PRO A 183 24.31 15.66 -4.29
N LEU A 184 23.40 16.53 -4.72
CA LEU A 184 22.59 16.36 -5.91
C LEU A 184 22.52 17.70 -6.63
N ALA A 185 23.05 17.76 -7.86
CA ALA A 185 23.06 18.97 -8.65
C ALA A 185 21.67 19.29 -9.22
N ALA A 186 21.42 20.55 -9.53
CA ALA A 186 20.19 21.03 -10.13
C ALA A 186 19.80 20.22 -11.38
N GLY A 187 18.57 19.78 -11.46
CA GLY A 187 18.03 18.99 -12.56
C GLY A 187 18.45 17.52 -12.58
N GLN A 188 19.36 17.09 -11.72
CA GLN A 188 19.67 15.66 -11.58
C GLN A 188 18.57 14.93 -10.84
N MET A 189 18.48 13.63 -11.12
CA MET A 189 17.55 12.70 -10.48
C MET A 189 18.32 11.56 -9.82
N MET A 190 17.92 11.21 -8.61
CA MET A 190 18.52 10.11 -7.85
C MET A 190 17.42 9.24 -7.26
N TRP A 191 17.58 7.94 -7.38
CA TRP A 191 16.76 6.98 -6.63
C TRP A 191 17.42 6.68 -5.29
N GLU A 192 16.66 6.86 -4.23
CA GLU A 192 17.09 6.58 -2.86
C GLU A 192 16.16 5.58 -2.19
N TYR A 193 16.75 4.61 -1.50
CA TYR A 193 15.98 3.67 -0.69
C TYR A 193 15.83 4.23 0.74
N VAL A 194 14.62 4.58 1.08
CA VAL A 194 14.28 5.10 2.41
C VAL A 194 13.85 3.96 3.30
N MET A 195 14.65 3.64 4.32
CA MET A 195 14.33 2.59 5.28
C MET A 195 13.08 2.92 6.10
N PRO A 196 12.40 1.89 6.67
CA PRO A 196 11.30 2.12 7.59
C PRO A 196 11.68 3.06 8.73
N GLY A 197 10.84 4.04 9.04
CA GLY A 197 11.10 5.03 10.09
C GLY A 197 12.10 6.12 9.72
N HIS A 198 12.69 6.07 8.53
CA HIS A 198 13.58 7.13 8.04
C HIS A 198 12.81 8.20 7.27
N LYS A 199 13.37 9.39 7.24
CA LYS A 199 12.91 10.56 6.50
C LYS A 199 14.01 11.02 5.55
N ILE A 200 13.64 11.62 4.43
CA ILE A 200 14.58 12.34 3.58
C ILE A 200 14.69 13.77 4.13
N SER A 201 15.90 14.17 4.43
CA SER A 201 16.24 15.54 4.75
C SER A 201 17.06 16.15 3.63
N ALA A 202 16.80 17.41 3.32
CA ALA A 202 17.55 18.13 2.29
C ALA A 202 17.92 19.53 2.77
N LYS A 203 19.05 20.04 2.31
CA LYS A 203 19.47 21.43 2.51
C LYS A 203 20.00 22.02 1.21
N SER A 204 19.90 23.32 1.05
CA SER A 204 20.50 24.06 -0.05
C SER A 204 21.08 25.37 0.47
N THR A 205 22.06 25.91 -0.26
CA THR A 205 22.52 27.29 -0.09
C THR A 205 21.62 28.29 -0.81
N THR A 206 20.73 27.81 -1.68
CA THR A 206 19.76 28.61 -2.44
C THR A 206 18.45 28.69 -1.67
N ALA A 207 18.05 29.91 -1.32
CA ALA A 207 16.75 30.13 -0.67
C ALA A 207 15.59 29.83 -1.66
N GLY A 208 14.58 29.12 -1.17
CA GLY A 208 13.44 28.73 -1.99
C GLY A 208 13.67 27.55 -2.93
N ALA A 209 14.84 26.90 -2.88
CA ALA A 209 15.11 25.67 -3.63
C ALA A 209 14.01 24.62 -3.36
N LYS A 210 13.57 23.96 -4.41
CA LYS A 210 12.52 22.93 -4.32
C LYS A 210 13.10 21.55 -4.56
N VAL A 211 12.71 20.62 -3.70
CA VAL A 211 13.04 19.21 -3.82
C VAL A 211 11.76 18.43 -4.07
N TYR A 212 11.71 17.70 -5.16
CA TYR A 212 10.58 16.88 -5.58
C TYR A 212 10.86 15.43 -5.17
N LEU A 213 10.00 14.87 -4.37
CA LEU A 213 10.11 13.51 -3.84
C LEU A 213 8.94 12.68 -4.37
N THR A 214 9.25 11.76 -5.26
CA THR A 214 8.25 10.88 -5.88
C THR A 214 8.45 9.44 -5.41
N PRO A 215 7.62 8.95 -4.48
CA PRO A 215 7.71 7.59 -3.99
C PRO A 215 7.29 6.60 -5.07
N ALA A 216 8.09 5.55 -5.24
CA ALA A 216 7.76 4.41 -6.09
C ALA A 216 7.10 3.32 -5.24
N LYS A 217 6.03 2.72 -5.75
CA LYS A 217 5.47 1.51 -5.16
C LYS A 217 6.38 0.34 -5.58
N GLN A 218 6.96 -0.38 -4.64
CA GLN A 218 7.56 -1.69 -4.94
C GLN A 218 6.44 -2.68 -5.27
N MET A 219 6.59 -3.38 -6.37
CA MET A 219 5.80 -4.57 -6.66
C MET A 219 6.30 -5.75 -5.86
#